data_c1f31eef0e65d888427166e6de86e874
#
_entry.id   c1f31eef0e65d888427166e6de86e874
#
_cell.length_a   1.000
_cell.length_b   1.000
_cell.length_c   1.000
_cell.angle_alpha   90.00
_cell.angle_beta   90.00
_cell.angle_gamma   90.00
#
_symmetry.space_group_name_H-M   'P 1'
#
loop_
_entity.id
_entity.type
_entity.pdbx_description
1 polymer ?
#
loop_
_entity_poly.entity_id
_entity_poly.type
_entity_poly.pdbx_seq_one_letter_code
_entity_poly.pdbx_strand_id
1 'polypeptide(L)'
;GQIYTGTEVKPEVVVRDGTNVLTAGTDYTVEYSKNIDVTDRAEVTITGIGNYKGSVSVTFTIAEQVVDISKAQMSETADQYYNFGNAIKPEVTLTYEGKKLTQDKDYELVYINNVDEGTATIQANGINKNTGSVSTTFAIKPIDITKAVAVLENDSYEYTGSAVKPDLSMITVDRQGKSETVTSFDAFDIAYSDNENVGTAKAVITARKGSGFTGSVSVTFVITGVDISDAVVSPENVVYTGSAVKPAYTVTLGGKKLVAGRDFTAAYTGNVNVGNAAMVTVTGTGNYKGSAVGYFAITAKSLADADITVADAVYTGRPVTPAVTVTVDGEILNEDIDYTVTYSNNIDATTAKVKASVTVKGTGNYEGMAVKTFDIMPKSIENAVIGAIEKQKYTGSEIRPDVRVTLDKTVLVAGADYTVTYENNIEAGNAAVVTVTGKGNYTGSVQAEFVIENVTIEDAEITGIDESVVYTGREITFDDILVTIAGRALSDDEDYTVTYRNNINVTDKAEVIITGKGNYSGEISKIFAITAKDISKCDAEAISGQTGCNDQGWFKCA
;
A
#
# COMPACT_ATOMS: atom_id res chain seq x y z
N GLY A 1 -37.20 16.36 -16.33
CA GLY A 1 -37.80 17.54 -15.73
C GLY A 1 -38.47 17.26 -14.42
N GLN A 2 -38.27 18.09 -13.49
CA GLN A 2 -38.83 18.05 -12.14
C GLN A 2 -40.06 18.99 -12.04
N ILE A 3 -40.74 18.90 -11.00
CA ILE A 3 -41.95 19.70 -10.73
C ILE A 3 -41.71 20.68 -9.58
N TYR A 4 -42.28 21.88 -9.70
CA TYR A 4 -42.24 22.95 -8.70
C TYR A 4 -43.00 22.55 -7.42
N THR A 5 -42.37 22.72 -6.28
CA THR A 5 -42.91 22.30 -5.00
C THR A 5 -43.34 23.48 -4.09
N GLY A 6 -43.07 24.71 -4.48
CA GLY A 6 -43.13 25.87 -3.57
C GLY A 6 -42.02 25.87 -2.51
N THR A 7 -41.25 24.78 -2.43
CA THR A 7 -40.00 24.58 -1.65
C THR A 7 -38.92 24.09 -2.58
N GLU A 8 -37.72 24.00 -2.10
CA GLU A 8 -36.58 23.51 -2.88
C GLU A 8 -36.81 22.15 -3.50
N VAL A 9 -36.73 22.05 -4.78
CA VAL A 9 -36.76 20.81 -5.56
C VAL A 9 -35.37 20.23 -5.75
N LYS A 10 -35.11 19.08 -5.19
CA LYS A 10 -33.80 18.40 -5.17
C LYS A 10 -33.87 17.04 -5.82
N PRO A 11 -33.77 16.95 -7.12
CA PRO A 11 -33.76 15.67 -7.80
C PRO A 11 -32.54 14.85 -7.47
N GLU A 12 -32.66 13.60 -7.52
CA GLU A 12 -31.57 12.65 -7.30
C GLU A 12 -30.44 12.83 -8.29
N VAL A 13 -29.20 12.88 -7.78
CA VAL A 13 -27.99 13.00 -8.56
C VAL A 13 -27.09 11.80 -8.39
N VAL A 14 -26.81 11.10 -9.45
CA VAL A 14 -25.84 10.03 -9.49
C VAL A 14 -24.59 10.48 -10.23
N VAL A 15 -23.48 10.60 -9.53
CA VAL A 15 -22.18 10.95 -10.09
C VAL A 15 -21.34 9.72 -10.28
N ARG A 16 -20.73 9.58 -11.43
CA ARG A 16 -19.89 8.43 -11.77
C ARG A 16 -18.53 8.85 -12.25
N ASP A 17 -17.51 8.17 -11.79
CA ASP A 17 -16.17 8.18 -12.34
C ASP A 17 -15.95 6.83 -13.05
N GLY A 18 -16.12 6.80 -14.31
CA GLY A 18 -16.12 5.59 -15.13
C GLY A 18 -17.27 4.65 -14.68
N THR A 19 -16.95 3.50 -14.12
CA THR A 19 -17.93 2.52 -13.58
C THR A 19 -18.26 2.75 -12.12
N ASN A 20 -17.54 3.64 -11.44
CA ASN A 20 -17.71 3.86 -10.02
C ASN A 20 -18.74 4.94 -9.74
N VAL A 21 -19.67 4.62 -8.87
CA VAL A 21 -20.60 5.63 -8.34
C VAL A 21 -19.93 6.40 -7.21
N LEU A 22 -19.80 7.67 -7.38
CA LEU A 22 -19.24 8.59 -6.39
C LEU A 22 -20.34 8.96 -5.37
N THR A 23 -19.96 9.37 -4.21
CA THR A 23 -20.80 9.57 -3.06
C THR A 23 -20.86 11.02 -2.59
N ALA A 24 -22.03 11.60 -2.53
CA ALA A 24 -22.27 12.95 -2.03
C ALA A 24 -21.82 13.12 -0.56
N GLY A 25 -21.17 14.19 -0.26
CA GLY A 25 -20.59 14.50 1.07
C GLY A 25 -19.18 14.00 1.31
N THR A 26 -18.66 13.15 0.44
CA THR A 26 -17.30 12.58 0.50
C THR A 26 -16.49 12.82 -0.76
N ASP A 27 -17.05 12.51 -1.86
CA ASP A 27 -16.41 12.66 -3.16
C ASP A 27 -16.85 13.95 -3.85
N TYR A 28 -18.01 14.39 -3.51
CA TYR A 28 -18.58 15.61 -4.06
C TYR A 28 -19.62 16.24 -3.13
N THR A 29 -19.85 17.49 -3.26
CA THR A 29 -20.99 18.23 -2.73
C THR A 29 -22.02 18.51 -3.83
N VAL A 30 -23.26 18.58 -3.46
CA VAL A 30 -24.38 18.94 -4.36
C VAL A 30 -25.02 20.24 -3.86
N GLU A 31 -25.05 21.21 -4.68
CA GLU A 31 -25.79 22.46 -4.48
C GLU A 31 -26.87 22.63 -5.53
N TYR A 32 -28.00 23.05 -5.10
CA TYR A 32 -29.14 23.41 -5.97
C TYR A 32 -29.37 24.91 -5.96
N SER A 33 -29.57 25.49 -7.09
CA SER A 33 -29.88 26.91 -7.25
C SER A 33 -31.05 27.12 -8.19
N LYS A 34 -31.81 28.17 -7.99
CA LYS A 34 -33.01 28.53 -8.75
C LYS A 34 -34.06 27.41 -8.78
N ASN A 35 -34.03 26.58 -7.77
CA ASN A 35 -34.85 25.37 -7.64
C ASN A 35 -36.14 25.58 -6.79
N ILE A 36 -36.51 26.81 -6.56
CA ILE A 36 -37.71 27.18 -5.80
C ILE A 36 -38.85 27.68 -6.71
N ASP A 37 -38.55 28.47 -7.69
CA ASP A 37 -39.52 29.05 -8.58
C ASP A 37 -39.65 28.33 -9.93
N VAL A 38 -40.74 28.46 -10.61
CA VAL A 38 -40.95 27.92 -11.95
C VAL A 38 -39.93 28.47 -12.94
N THR A 39 -39.05 27.63 -13.44
CA THR A 39 -37.99 27.98 -14.36
C THR A 39 -37.55 26.79 -15.18
N ASP A 40 -37.08 27.03 -16.38
CA ASP A 40 -36.38 26.07 -17.24
C ASP A 40 -34.89 25.98 -16.94
N ARG A 41 -34.41 26.66 -15.89
CA ARG A 41 -33.00 26.89 -15.53
C ARG A 41 -32.69 26.61 -14.09
N ALA A 42 -33.40 25.76 -13.43
CA ALA A 42 -32.98 25.20 -12.17
C ALA A 42 -31.69 24.42 -12.37
N GLU A 43 -30.72 24.57 -11.48
CA GLU A 43 -29.38 24.09 -11.66
C GLU A 43 -28.93 23.24 -10.49
N VAL A 44 -28.35 22.13 -10.74
CA VAL A 44 -27.63 21.33 -9.77
C VAL A 44 -26.14 21.40 -10.07
N THR A 45 -25.35 21.86 -9.14
CA THR A 45 -23.90 21.93 -9.21
C THR A 45 -23.28 20.86 -8.33
N ILE A 46 -22.48 20.06 -8.93
CA ILE A 46 -21.70 19.00 -8.28
C ILE A 46 -20.27 19.42 -8.23
N THR A 47 -19.70 19.52 -7.06
CA THR A 47 -18.31 19.91 -6.83
C THR A 47 -17.54 18.79 -6.17
N GLY A 48 -16.49 18.36 -6.80
CA GLY A 48 -15.58 17.34 -6.26
C GLY A 48 -14.88 17.80 -5.01
N ILE A 49 -14.84 16.94 -3.98
CA ILE A 49 -14.14 17.13 -2.71
C ILE A 49 -13.26 15.93 -2.38
N GLY A 50 -12.41 16.06 -1.44
CA GLY A 50 -11.46 15.01 -1.07
C GLY A 50 -10.49 14.68 -2.19
N ASN A 51 -10.67 13.57 -2.83
CA ASN A 51 -9.84 13.09 -3.94
C ASN A 51 -10.28 13.63 -5.32
N TYR A 52 -11.37 14.32 -5.34
CA TYR A 52 -11.94 14.89 -6.56
C TYR A 52 -11.93 16.42 -6.54
N LYS A 53 -11.79 17.03 -7.66
CA LYS A 53 -11.78 18.49 -7.84
C LYS A 53 -12.51 18.90 -9.11
N GLY A 54 -12.91 20.12 -9.18
CA GLY A 54 -13.65 20.70 -10.27
C GLY A 54 -15.13 20.64 -9.98
N SER A 55 -15.92 21.29 -10.79
CA SER A 55 -17.37 21.28 -10.71
C SER A 55 -18.04 21.06 -12.07
N VAL A 56 -19.17 20.47 -12.05
CA VAL A 56 -20.06 20.34 -13.21
C VAL A 56 -21.45 20.77 -12.80
N SER A 57 -22.09 21.55 -13.62
CA SER A 57 -23.47 21.97 -13.44
C SER A 57 -24.37 21.34 -14.50
N VAL A 58 -25.54 20.92 -14.09
CA VAL A 58 -26.60 20.41 -14.97
C VAL A 58 -27.89 21.20 -14.70
N THR A 59 -28.51 21.72 -15.73
CA THR A 59 -29.81 22.40 -15.65
C THR A 59 -31.00 21.42 -15.83
N PHE A 60 -32.19 21.72 -15.09
CA PHE A 60 -33.46 20.99 -15.16
C PHE A 60 -34.67 21.90 -15.12
N THR A 61 -35.74 21.80 -15.60
CA THR A 61 -36.94 22.67 -15.92
C THR A 61 -38.13 22.38 -15.10
N ILE A 62 -42.12 25.02 -15.11
CA ILE A 62 -43.20 25.25 -14.69
C ILE A 62 -44.93 25.85 -15.05
N ALA A 63 -63.33 31.33 -16.77
CA ALA A 63 -66.02 32.13 -16.89
C ALA A 63 -68.17 32.60 -17.00
N GLU A 64 -79.50 36.96 -17.11
CA GLU A 64 -81.13 37.78 -16.92
C GLU A 64 -82.66 37.92 -17.64
N GLN A 65 -87.61 37.99 -18.41
CA GLN A 65 -89.10 38.66 -18.58
C GLN A 65 -90.68 38.18 -18.76
N VAL A 66 -94.29 39.11 -18.94
CA VAL A 66 -95.74 39.01 -19.49
C VAL A 66 -96.97 39.89 -19.33
N VAL A 67 -98.42 40.21 -19.82
CA VAL A 67 -99.60 40.91 -19.65
C VAL A 67 -100.79 40.23 -20.25
N ASP A 68 -101.73 40.44 -21.12
CA ASP A 68 -101.78 39.35 -21.93
C ASP A 68 -100.29 39.22 -21.99
N ILE A 69 -100.22 38.88 -20.92
CA ILE A 69 -98.88 38.75 -20.57
C ILE A 69 -98.19 38.01 -21.69
N SER A 70 -98.88 37.31 -22.48
CA SER A 70 -98.46 36.73 -23.73
C SER A 70 -98.01 37.78 -24.79
N LYS A 71 -98.50 39.01 -24.66
CA LYS A 71 -98.11 40.11 -25.53
C LYS A 71 -97.33 41.23 -24.86
N ALA A 72 -97.15 41.09 -23.59
CA ALA A 72 -96.27 42.00 -22.87
C ALA A 72 -94.81 41.80 -23.26
N GLN A 73 -94.11 42.87 -23.33
CA GLN A 73 -92.69 42.86 -23.49
C GLN A 73 -92.04 42.70 -22.12
N MET A 74 -91.50 41.59 -21.91
CA MET A 74 -90.67 41.34 -20.75
C MET A 74 -89.26 41.85 -20.99
N SER A 75 -88.72 42.54 -20.04
CA SER A 75 -87.35 43.00 -20.14
C SER A 75 -86.40 41.82 -20.35
N GLU A 76 -85.42 42.04 -21.14
CA GLU A 76 -84.39 41.05 -21.30
C GLU A 76 -83.72 40.75 -19.97
N THR A 77 -83.52 39.55 -19.71
CA THR A 77 -82.76 39.03 -18.54
C THR A 77 -81.42 38.59 -18.94
N ALA A 78 -80.47 39.22 -18.33
CA ALA A 78 -79.07 38.79 -18.51
C ALA A 78 -78.91 37.37 -18.02
N ASP A 79 -78.07 36.65 -18.63
CA ASP A 79 -77.65 35.33 -18.20
C ASP A 79 -77.18 35.34 -16.76
N GLN A 80 -77.61 34.44 -16.03
CA GLN A 80 -77.31 34.26 -14.60
C GLN A 80 -76.26 33.18 -14.43
N TYR A 81 -75.68 33.12 -13.32
CA TYR A 81 -74.70 32.05 -12.96
C TYR A 81 -75.30 31.22 -11.84
N TYR A 82 -74.99 29.95 -11.89
CA TYR A 82 -75.37 28.99 -10.89
C TYR A 82 -75.21 29.48 -9.45
N ASN A 83 -76.13 29.25 -8.64
CA ASN A 83 -76.23 29.81 -7.28
C ASN A 83 -76.18 28.75 -6.19
N PHE A 84 -75.34 27.80 -6.38
CA PHE A 84 -75.03 26.79 -5.35
C PHE A 84 -76.25 25.98 -4.91
N GLY A 85 -77.12 25.64 -5.81
CA GLY A 85 -78.35 24.92 -5.54
C GLY A 85 -79.52 25.80 -5.06
N ASN A 86 -79.29 27.04 -4.98
CA ASN A 86 -80.36 28.01 -4.63
C ASN A 86 -81.09 28.55 -5.87
N ALA A 87 -82.38 28.66 -5.77
CA ALA A 87 -83.22 29.17 -6.85
C ALA A 87 -82.80 30.60 -7.27
N ILE A 88 -82.59 30.81 -8.52
CA ILE A 88 -82.20 32.07 -9.15
C ILE A 88 -83.51 32.78 -9.62
N LYS A 89 -83.72 33.88 -9.11
CA LYS A 89 -84.91 34.68 -9.37
C LYS A 89 -84.57 36.12 -9.78
N PRO A 90 -84.11 36.28 -10.99
CA PRO A 90 -83.76 37.60 -11.52
C PRO A 90 -85.00 38.45 -11.59
N GLU A 91 -84.85 39.69 -11.29
CA GLU A 91 -85.88 40.68 -11.46
C GLU A 91 -86.17 40.99 -12.94
N VAL A 92 -87.36 40.99 -13.29
CA VAL A 92 -87.80 41.33 -14.64
C VAL A 92 -88.84 42.42 -14.57
N THR A 93 -88.89 43.22 -15.54
CA THR A 93 -89.91 44.21 -15.72
C THR A 93 -90.77 43.88 -16.95
N LEU A 94 -91.99 43.84 -16.79
CA LEU A 94 -92.95 43.71 -17.90
C LEU A 94 -93.44 45.05 -18.34
N THR A 95 -93.43 45.28 -19.57
CA THR A 95 -94.02 46.42 -20.22
C THR A 95 -95.00 45.96 -21.27
N TYR A 96 -96.09 46.45 -21.23
CA TYR A 96 -97.15 46.27 -22.22
C TYR A 96 -97.48 47.63 -22.83
N GLU A 97 -97.39 47.74 -24.11
CA GLU A 97 -97.62 49.03 -24.82
C GLU A 97 -96.86 50.22 -24.20
N GLY A 98 -95.70 50.03 -23.81
CA GLY A 98 -94.77 51.02 -23.20
C GLY A 98 -95.02 51.28 -21.72
N LYS A 99 -95.89 50.61 -21.06
CA LYS A 99 -96.15 50.72 -19.60
C LYS A 99 -95.57 49.58 -18.83
N LYS A 100 -94.92 49.92 -17.78
CA LYS A 100 -94.36 49.02 -16.83
C LYS A 100 -95.44 48.35 -15.99
N LEU A 101 -95.48 47.07 -15.99
CA LEU A 101 -96.30 46.22 -15.14
C LEU A 101 -95.73 46.01 -13.77
N THR A 102 -96.49 45.81 -12.80
CA THR A 102 -96.11 45.68 -11.40
C THR A 102 -96.32 44.23 -10.98
N GLN A 103 -95.17 43.62 -10.56
CA GLN A 103 -95.18 42.27 -10.00
C GLN A 103 -96.10 42.19 -8.75
N ASP A 104 -96.65 41.03 -8.52
CA ASP A 104 -97.56 40.69 -7.44
C ASP A 104 -98.88 41.53 -7.46
N LYS A 105 -98.95 42.28 -8.48
CA LYS A 105 -100.09 43.07 -8.79
C LYS A 105 -100.68 42.83 -10.21
N ASP A 106 -99.80 42.82 -11.14
CA ASP A 106 -100.16 42.63 -12.55
C ASP A 106 -99.87 41.26 -13.04
N TYR A 107 -98.87 40.63 -12.45
CA TYR A 107 -98.43 39.31 -12.76
C TYR A 107 -97.67 38.65 -11.60
N GLU A 108 -97.75 37.44 -11.49
CA GLU A 108 -96.86 36.61 -10.65
C GLU A 108 -95.76 35.99 -11.48
N LEU A 109 -94.66 35.81 -10.85
CA LEU A 109 -93.51 35.15 -11.51
C LEU A 109 -93.41 33.75 -11.06
N VAL A 110 -93.44 32.87 -11.96
CA VAL A 110 -93.07 31.43 -11.79
C VAL A 110 -91.76 31.17 -12.45
N TYR A 111 -90.89 30.59 -11.72
CA TYR A 111 -89.58 30.24 -12.18
C TYR A 111 -89.46 28.73 -12.33
N ILE A 112 -89.09 28.30 -13.47
CA ILE A 112 -88.98 26.87 -13.85
C ILE A 112 -87.52 26.54 -14.24
N ASN A 113 -86.97 25.46 -13.74
CA ASN A 113 -85.63 25.05 -13.93
C ASN A 113 -84.58 26.11 -13.54
N ASN A 114 -84.89 26.91 -12.59
CA ASN A 114 -84.09 28.06 -12.13
C ASN A 114 -83.07 27.76 -11.01
N VAL A 115 -82.75 26.51 -10.82
CA VAL A 115 -81.74 26.05 -9.82
C VAL A 115 -80.48 25.59 -10.50
N ASP A 116 -80.55 24.74 -11.44
CA ASP A 116 -79.47 24.08 -12.08
C ASP A 116 -79.00 24.79 -13.37
N GLU A 117 -77.84 24.55 -13.84
CA GLU A 117 -77.32 25.06 -15.11
C GLU A 117 -78.15 24.63 -16.28
N GLY A 118 -78.37 25.52 -17.16
CA GLY A 118 -79.19 25.27 -18.34
C GLY A 118 -80.04 26.45 -18.71
N THR A 119 -81.15 26.18 -19.32
CA THR A 119 -82.11 27.18 -19.68
C THR A 119 -83.25 27.19 -18.66
N ALA A 120 -83.31 28.20 -17.92
CA ALA A 120 -84.43 28.52 -16.98
C ALA A 120 -85.52 29.39 -17.66
N THR A 121 -86.67 29.22 -17.25
CA THR A 121 -87.81 29.98 -17.75
C THR A 121 -88.43 30.86 -16.67
N ILE A 122 -88.58 32.05 -16.93
CA ILE A 122 -89.39 32.97 -16.15
C ILE A 122 -90.72 33.08 -16.86
N GLN A 123 -91.70 32.60 -16.26
CA GLN A 123 -93.04 32.71 -16.73
C GLN A 123 -93.79 33.75 -15.87
N ALA A 124 -94.16 34.75 -16.46
CA ALA A 124 -95.03 35.70 -15.86
C ALA A 124 -96.50 35.29 -16.20
N ASN A 125 -97.16 34.90 -15.27
CA ASN A 125 -98.58 34.59 -15.38
C ASN A 125 -99.37 35.80 -14.98
N GLY A 126 -100.26 36.21 -15.80
CA GLY A 126 -101.16 37.21 -15.45
C GLY A 126 -101.95 36.84 -14.21
N ILE A 127 -101.95 37.69 -13.24
CA ILE A 127 -102.74 37.58 -12.03
C ILE A 127 -103.77 38.72 -11.93
N ASN A 128 -104.75 38.51 -11.19
CA ASN A 128 -105.81 39.47 -11.01
C ASN A 128 -106.58 39.81 -12.32
N LYS A 129 -106.16 40.71 -13.03
CA LYS A 129 -106.80 41.18 -14.28
C LYS A 129 -106.08 40.75 -15.53
N ASN A 130 -104.96 40.33 -15.36
CA ASN A 130 -104.08 39.93 -16.48
C ASN A 130 -104.27 38.49 -16.81
N THR A 131 -104.45 38.21 -18.03
CA THR A 131 -104.59 36.85 -18.55
C THR A 131 -103.41 36.49 -19.43
N GLY A 132 -103.27 35.29 -19.67
CA GLY A 132 -102.18 34.77 -20.45
C GLY A 132 -100.88 34.71 -19.74
N SER A 133 -99.92 34.23 -20.34
CA SER A 133 -98.58 34.13 -19.83
C SER A 133 -97.58 34.49 -20.89
N VAL A 134 -96.61 35.14 -20.53
CA VAL A 134 -95.40 35.38 -21.33
C VAL A 134 -94.23 34.84 -20.64
N SER A 135 -93.40 34.23 -21.32
CA SER A 135 -92.23 33.66 -20.79
C SER A 135 -90.97 34.13 -21.52
N THR A 136 -89.99 34.29 -20.79
CA THR A 136 -88.68 34.47 -21.31
C THR A 136 -87.76 33.43 -20.71
N THR A 137 -86.68 33.17 -21.33
CA THR A 137 -85.69 32.26 -20.84
C THR A 137 -84.46 33.02 -20.50
N PHE A 138 -83.80 32.56 -19.55
CA PHE A 138 -82.45 33.00 -19.22
C PHE A 138 -81.53 31.79 -19.05
N ALA A 139 -80.32 31.93 -19.47
CA ALA A 139 -79.32 30.87 -19.25
C ALA A 139 -78.76 30.93 -17.85
N ILE A 140 -78.85 29.86 -17.16
CA ILE A 140 -78.01 29.63 -15.95
C ILE A 140 -76.74 29.07 -16.40
N LYS A 141 -75.80 29.92 -16.50
CA LYS A 141 -74.42 29.56 -16.88
C LYS A 141 -73.66 28.91 -15.72
N PRO A 142 -72.93 27.88 -15.93
CA PRO A 142 -72.06 27.31 -14.93
C PRO A 142 -70.98 28.30 -14.52
N ILE A 143 -70.61 28.26 -13.29
CA ILE A 143 -69.49 29.07 -12.77
C ILE A 143 -68.21 28.53 -13.31
N ASP A 144 -67.43 29.31 -14.00
CA ASP A 144 -66.15 29.02 -14.54
C ASP A 144 -65.12 29.03 -13.40
N ILE A 145 -64.54 27.86 -13.10
CA ILE A 145 -63.53 27.68 -12.07
C ILE A 145 -62.09 27.83 -12.60
N THR A 146 -61.86 28.21 -13.81
CA THR A 146 -60.51 28.36 -14.40
C THR A 146 -59.73 29.46 -13.71
N LYS A 147 -60.29 30.32 -13.02
CA LYS A 147 -59.67 31.38 -12.21
C LYS A 147 -59.94 31.22 -10.72
N ALA A 148 -60.48 30.10 -10.31
CA ALA A 148 -60.73 29.80 -8.90
C ALA A 148 -59.49 29.65 -8.09
N VAL A 149 -59.52 29.93 -6.85
CA VAL A 149 -58.47 29.67 -5.90
C VAL A 149 -58.82 28.38 -5.16
N ALA A 150 -58.16 27.34 -5.47
CA ALA A 150 -58.25 26.05 -4.77
C ALA A 150 -57.20 25.88 -3.71
N VAL A 151 -57.55 25.41 -2.58
CA VAL A 151 -56.67 25.18 -1.43
C VAL A 151 -56.85 23.73 -0.99
N LEU A 152 -55.74 23.02 -0.88
CA LEU A 152 -55.66 21.65 -0.33
C LEU A 152 -55.56 21.71 1.19
N GLU A 153 -55.83 20.62 1.86
CA GLU A 153 -55.68 20.52 3.34
C GLU A 153 -54.31 20.92 3.84
N ASN A 154 -53.31 20.62 3.07
CA ASN A 154 -51.92 21.07 3.30
C ASN A 154 -51.28 21.37 1.97
N ASP A 155 -50.30 22.22 2.00
CA ASP A 155 -49.45 22.58 0.86
C ASP A 155 -48.24 21.72 0.73
N SER A 156 -47.93 20.87 1.75
CA SER A 156 -46.77 20.05 1.84
C SER A 156 -47.04 18.70 2.51
N TYR A 157 -46.51 17.67 1.97
CA TYR A 157 -46.62 16.28 2.45
C TYR A 157 -45.29 15.57 2.38
N GLU A 158 -45.04 14.68 3.28
CA GLU A 158 -43.84 13.87 3.23
C GLU A 158 -44.06 12.68 2.29
N TYR A 159 -43.02 12.27 1.58
CA TYR A 159 -43.05 11.09 0.73
C TYR A 159 -43.38 9.81 1.50
N THR A 160 -44.34 9.10 1.09
CA THR A 160 -44.86 7.90 1.79
C THR A 160 -44.56 6.61 1.04
N GLY A 161 -44.08 6.66 -0.17
CA GLY A 161 -43.88 5.51 -1.07
C GLY A 161 -45.17 5.18 -1.86
N SER A 162 -46.17 5.96 -1.74
CA SER A 162 -47.44 5.82 -2.45
C SER A 162 -47.93 7.21 -2.97
N ALA A 163 -48.81 7.22 -3.90
CA ALA A 163 -49.40 8.44 -4.44
C ALA A 163 -50.07 9.28 -3.34
N VAL A 164 -49.62 10.48 -3.15
CA VAL A 164 -50.20 11.46 -2.22
C VAL A 164 -51.41 12.14 -2.87
N LYS A 165 -52.53 12.05 -2.25
CA LYS A 165 -53.80 12.57 -2.75
C LYS A 165 -54.47 13.43 -1.67
N PRO A 166 -54.01 14.65 -1.50
CA PRO A 166 -54.58 15.56 -0.53
C PRO A 166 -56.04 15.93 -0.85
N ASP A 167 -56.88 16.00 0.16
CA ASP A 167 -58.22 16.44 -0.01
C ASP A 167 -58.29 17.97 -0.23
N LEU A 168 -59.29 18.40 -0.92
CA LEU A 168 -59.60 19.82 -1.15
C LEU A 168 -60.20 20.44 0.13
N SER A 169 -59.60 21.45 0.64
CA SER A 169 -60.00 22.17 1.83
C SER A 169 -60.93 23.35 1.52
N MET A 170 -60.71 23.96 0.43
CA MET A 170 -61.43 25.13 0.01
C MET A 170 -61.32 25.40 -1.51
N ILE A 171 -62.36 25.82 -2.14
CA ILE A 171 -62.36 26.43 -3.47
C ILE A 171 -63.08 27.74 -3.45
N THR A 172 -62.46 28.78 -3.84
CA THR A 172 -63.02 30.11 -3.93
C THR A 172 -63.20 30.52 -5.40
N VAL A 173 -64.40 30.76 -5.79
CA VAL A 173 -64.77 31.06 -7.16
C VAL A 173 -65.20 32.52 -7.29
N ASP A 174 -65.07 33.11 -8.43
CA ASP A 174 -65.66 34.41 -8.79
C ASP A 174 -67.03 34.18 -9.47
N ARG A 175 -68.02 34.60 -8.83
CA ARG A 175 -69.40 34.66 -9.38
C ARG A 175 -69.82 36.13 -9.56
N GLN A 176 -69.67 36.62 -10.75
CA GLN A 176 -69.99 38.01 -11.10
C GLN A 176 -69.30 39.10 -10.28
N GLY A 177 -68.05 38.95 -10.05
CA GLY A 177 -67.16 39.85 -9.27
C GLY A 177 -67.29 39.68 -7.76
N LYS A 178 -67.97 38.70 -7.29
CA LYS A 178 -67.95 38.26 -5.89
C LYS A 178 -67.21 36.98 -5.70
N SER A 179 -66.28 37.03 -4.79
CA SER A 179 -65.55 35.91 -4.31
C SER A 179 -66.37 35.05 -3.39
N GLU A 180 -66.75 33.91 -3.72
CA GLU A 180 -67.55 32.96 -2.94
C GLU A 180 -66.90 31.64 -2.70
N THR A 181 -67.03 31.08 -1.52
CA THR A 181 -66.40 29.86 -1.12
C THR A 181 -67.31 28.67 -1.27
N VAL A 182 -66.94 27.71 -1.98
CA VAL A 182 -67.57 26.38 -2.14
C VAL A 182 -67.23 25.46 -1.04
N THR A 183 -68.14 24.97 -0.28
CA THR A 183 -67.92 24.11 0.90
C THR A 183 -68.32 22.66 0.65
N SER A 184 -68.95 22.34 -0.43
CA SER A 184 -69.24 20.97 -0.88
C SER A 184 -68.45 20.67 -2.16
N PHE A 185 -67.65 19.64 -2.15
CA PHE A 185 -66.75 19.29 -3.23
C PHE A 185 -67.30 18.20 -4.14
N ASP A 186 -68.46 17.74 -3.92
CA ASP A 186 -69.13 16.70 -4.73
C ASP A 186 -69.35 17.14 -6.20
N ALA A 187 -69.25 18.40 -6.43
CA ALA A 187 -69.32 19.01 -7.76
C ALA A 187 -68.05 18.84 -8.60
N PHE A 188 -66.95 18.26 -8.01
CA PHE A 188 -65.68 18.24 -8.63
C PHE A 188 -65.06 16.87 -8.68
N ASP A 189 -64.32 16.60 -9.66
CA ASP A 189 -63.38 15.51 -9.79
C ASP A 189 -61.95 16.01 -9.62
N ILE A 190 -61.14 15.31 -8.86
CA ILE A 190 -59.75 15.68 -8.62
C ILE A 190 -58.83 14.65 -9.25
N ALA A 191 -58.05 15.08 -10.16
CA ALA A 191 -57.00 14.29 -10.77
C ALA A 191 -55.64 14.76 -10.32
N TYR A 192 -54.79 13.84 -9.95
CA TYR A 192 -53.42 14.12 -9.46
C TYR A 192 -52.38 13.69 -10.46
N SER A 193 -51.35 14.49 -10.59
CA SER A 193 -50.17 14.16 -11.36
C SER A 193 -48.93 14.48 -10.58
N ASP A 194 -47.85 13.74 -10.86
CA ASP A 194 -46.55 13.92 -10.24
C ASP A 194 -46.58 13.74 -8.71
N ASN A 195 -47.55 13.06 -8.23
CA ASN A 195 -47.90 12.92 -6.81
C ASN A 195 -47.36 11.63 -6.15
N GLU A 196 -46.42 10.96 -6.78
CA GLU A 196 -45.79 9.76 -6.21
C GLU A 196 -44.41 10.00 -5.69
N ASN A 197 -43.70 10.99 -6.19
CA ASN A 197 -42.33 11.27 -5.85
C ASN A 197 -42.16 12.69 -5.33
N VAL A 198 -41.07 12.92 -4.66
CA VAL A 198 -40.64 14.23 -4.19
C VAL A 198 -40.62 15.23 -5.32
N GLY A 199 -41.25 16.32 -5.08
CA GLY A 199 -41.40 17.34 -6.07
C GLY A 199 -42.65 18.18 -5.90
N THR A 200 -42.99 18.99 -6.89
CA THR A 200 -44.26 19.64 -6.98
C THR A 200 -45.24 18.74 -7.69
N ALA A 201 -46.15 18.26 -6.94
CA ALA A 201 -47.31 17.57 -7.43
C ALA A 201 -48.40 18.56 -7.82
N LYS A 202 -49.28 18.15 -8.63
CA LYS A 202 -50.40 18.94 -9.14
C LYS A 202 -51.73 18.22 -8.94
N ALA A 203 -52.65 18.87 -8.34
CA ALA A 203 -54.07 18.51 -8.31
C ALA A 203 -54.84 19.37 -9.35
N VAL A 204 -55.53 18.74 -10.23
CA VAL A 204 -56.44 19.36 -11.21
C VAL A 204 -57.87 19.09 -10.77
N ILE A 205 -58.49 20.08 -10.33
CA ILE A 205 -59.91 20.08 -9.91
C ILE A 205 -60.77 20.41 -11.15
N THR A 206 -61.55 19.51 -11.58
CA THR A 206 -62.38 19.61 -12.76
C THR A 206 -63.88 19.59 -12.37
N ALA A 207 -64.59 20.50 -12.80
CA ALA A 207 -66.06 20.55 -12.60
C ALA A 207 -66.80 19.36 -13.26
N ARG A 208 -67.62 18.67 -12.54
CA ARG A 208 -68.45 17.60 -13.10
C ARG A 208 -69.52 18.21 -13.99
N LYS A 209 -69.82 17.58 -15.06
CA LYS A 209 -70.86 17.96 -15.96
C LYS A 209 -72.26 18.01 -15.25
N GLY A 210 -72.92 19.07 -15.35
CA GLY A 210 -74.24 19.25 -14.69
C GLY A 210 -74.15 19.64 -13.21
N SER A 211 -72.99 19.98 -12.72
CA SER A 211 -72.76 20.37 -11.32
C SER A 211 -72.96 21.87 -11.03
N GLY A 212 -73.31 22.64 -12.00
CA GLY A 212 -73.39 24.10 -11.87
C GLY A 212 -72.03 24.81 -12.03
N PHE A 213 -70.95 24.03 -12.32
CA PHE A 213 -69.62 24.53 -12.53
C PHE A 213 -69.06 24.06 -13.85
N THR A 214 -68.10 24.79 -14.37
CA THR A 214 -67.40 24.45 -15.60
C THR A 214 -65.89 24.76 -15.56
N GLY A 215 -65.16 24.12 -16.37
CA GLY A 215 -63.70 24.32 -16.47
C GLY A 215 -62.92 23.55 -15.44
N SER A 216 -61.64 23.86 -15.26
CA SER A 216 -60.77 23.27 -14.32
C SER A 216 -59.78 24.24 -13.76
N VAL A 217 -59.39 24.05 -12.55
CA VAL A 217 -58.34 24.79 -11.87
C VAL A 217 -57.30 23.85 -11.32
N SER A 218 -56.07 24.30 -11.26
CA SER A 218 -54.97 23.54 -10.77
C SER A 218 -54.37 24.14 -9.53
N VAL A 219 -54.10 23.34 -8.60
CA VAL A 219 -53.31 23.70 -7.41
C VAL A 219 -52.11 22.76 -7.28
N THR A 220 -51.03 23.29 -6.81
CA THR A 220 -49.81 22.52 -6.58
C THR A 220 -49.62 22.30 -5.12
N PHE A 221 -49.03 21.21 -4.78
CA PHE A 221 -48.54 20.87 -3.44
C PHE A 221 -47.19 20.23 -3.50
N VAL A 222 -46.47 20.28 -2.39
CA VAL A 222 -45.10 19.80 -2.31
C VAL A 222 -45.06 18.42 -1.71
N ILE A 223 -44.36 17.51 -2.33
CA ILE A 223 -43.96 16.30 -1.69
C ILE A 223 -42.50 16.42 -1.27
N THR A 224 -42.26 16.46 0.01
CA THR A 224 -40.96 16.60 0.63
C THR A 224 -40.31 15.24 0.84
N GLY A 225 -39.00 15.24 0.74
CA GLY A 225 -38.21 14.00 0.96
C GLY A 225 -38.17 13.60 2.41
N VAL A 226 -38.18 12.31 2.65
CA VAL A 226 -37.97 11.70 3.96
C VAL A 226 -36.54 11.90 4.39
N ASP A 227 -36.32 12.37 5.59
CA ASP A 227 -34.98 12.59 6.15
C ASP A 227 -34.35 11.25 6.57
N ILE A 228 -33.16 10.96 6.11
CA ILE A 228 -32.39 9.75 6.44
C ILE A 228 -31.34 9.94 7.51
N SER A 229 -31.32 11.05 8.23
CA SER A 229 -30.37 11.34 9.29
C SER A 229 -30.40 10.29 10.42
N ASP A 230 -31.51 9.68 10.66
CA ASP A 230 -31.72 8.58 11.62
C ASP A 230 -31.56 7.18 11.00
N ALA A 231 -31.11 7.09 9.79
CA ALA A 231 -30.90 5.79 9.17
C ALA A 231 -29.69 5.07 9.74
N VAL A 232 -29.83 3.80 10.02
CA VAL A 232 -28.76 2.94 10.46
C VAL A 232 -27.94 2.48 9.27
N VAL A 233 -26.71 2.89 9.23
CA VAL A 233 -25.72 2.51 8.23
C VAL A 233 -24.74 1.50 8.81
N SER A 234 -24.73 0.29 8.35
CA SER A 234 -23.96 -0.84 8.88
C SER A 234 -22.95 -1.37 7.85
N PRO A 235 -21.75 -0.79 7.79
CA PRO A 235 -20.66 -1.31 6.97
C PRO A 235 -19.93 -2.46 7.65
N GLU A 236 -19.34 -3.33 6.86
CA GLU A 236 -18.48 -4.42 7.34
C GLU A 236 -17.06 -3.93 7.56
N ASN A 237 -16.36 -4.53 8.53
CA ASN A 237 -14.93 -4.29 8.71
C ASN A 237 -14.13 -4.99 7.62
N VAL A 238 -13.01 -4.45 7.24
CA VAL A 238 -12.16 -4.97 6.16
C VAL A 238 -10.69 -4.92 6.49
N VAL A 239 -9.90 -5.73 5.82
CA VAL A 239 -8.44 -5.71 5.93
C VAL A 239 -7.87 -4.69 4.95
N TYR A 240 -6.80 -4.05 5.32
CA TYR A 240 -6.02 -3.15 4.47
C TYR A 240 -5.60 -3.79 3.14
N THR A 241 -5.74 -3.08 2.05
CA THR A 241 -5.49 -3.58 0.69
C THR A 241 -4.48 -2.75 -0.11
N GLY A 242 -3.90 -1.72 0.51
CA GLY A 242 -3.00 -0.77 -0.20
C GLY A 242 -3.75 0.35 -0.91
N SER A 243 -5.04 0.25 -1.06
CA SER A 243 -5.88 1.22 -1.76
C SER A 243 -7.18 1.52 -1.02
N ALA A 244 -7.96 2.48 -1.49
CA ALA A 244 -9.24 2.84 -0.89
C ALA A 244 -10.25 1.67 -0.91
N VAL A 245 -10.61 1.17 0.25
CA VAL A 245 -11.54 0.08 0.43
C VAL A 245 -12.99 0.58 0.45
N LYS A 246 -13.89 -0.19 -0.08
CA LYS A 246 -15.32 0.09 -0.09
C LYS A 246 -16.10 -1.15 0.34
N PRO A 247 -16.17 -1.40 1.66
CA PRO A 247 -16.87 -2.56 2.20
C PRO A 247 -18.35 -2.57 1.80
N ALA A 248 -18.94 -3.73 1.82
CA ALA A 248 -20.37 -3.88 1.75
C ALA A 248 -21.04 -3.24 2.97
N TYR A 249 -22.19 -2.65 2.78
CA TYR A 249 -22.96 -2.00 3.83
C TYR A 249 -24.47 -2.14 3.61
N THR A 250 -25.22 -2.01 4.65
CA THR A 250 -26.66 -1.93 4.59
C THR A 250 -27.16 -0.59 5.18
N VAL A 251 -28.21 -0.07 4.64
CA VAL A 251 -28.87 1.16 5.11
C VAL A 251 -30.32 0.85 5.41
N THR A 252 -30.76 1.11 6.63
CA THR A 252 -32.13 0.89 7.08
C THR A 252 -32.70 2.12 7.78
N LEU A 253 -33.87 2.52 7.45
CA LEU A 253 -34.62 3.61 8.07
C LEU A 253 -35.97 3.09 8.56
N GLY A 254 -36.25 3.17 9.85
CA GLY A 254 -37.49 2.64 10.44
C GLY A 254 -37.76 1.18 10.11
N GLY A 255 -36.70 0.35 9.99
CA GLY A 255 -36.78 -1.06 9.62
C GLY A 255 -36.88 -1.33 8.11
N LYS A 256 -37.06 -0.33 7.31
CA LYS A 256 -37.11 -0.41 5.85
C LYS A 256 -35.70 -0.32 5.26
N LYS A 257 -35.30 -1.26 4.45
CA LYS A 257 -34.03 -1.25 3.73
C LYS A 257 -34.08 -0.26 2.56
N LEU A 258 -33.15 0.65 2.52
CA LEU A 258 -32.94 1.59 1.45
C LEU A 258 -32.02 1.05 0.36
N VAL A 259 -32.16 1.49 -0.86
CA VAL A 259 -31.47 1.00 -2.04
C VAL A 259 -30.53 2.07 -2.58
N ALA A 260 -29.26 1.73 -2.64
CA ALA A 260 -28.22 2.59 -3.21
C ALA A 260 -28.48 2.91 -4.67
N GLY A 261 -28.21 4.13 -5.07
CA GLY A 261 -28.42 4.64 -6.43
C GLY A 261 -29.88 5.06 -6.70
N ARG A 262 -30.81 4.63 -5.89
CA ARG A 262 -32.21 5.04 -5.96
C ARG A 262 -32.59 5.97 -4.79
N ASP A 263 -32.36 5.51 -3.58
CA ASP A 263 -32.81 6.20 -2.35
C ASP A 263 -31.71 7.06 -1.74
N PHE A 264 -30.45 6.72 -2.02
CA PHE A 264 -29.27 7.44 -1.53
C PHE A 264 -28.03 7.19 -2.39
N THR A 265 -27.07 8.06 -2.26
CA THR A 265 -25.70 7.88 -2.72
C THR A 265 -24.79 7.66 -1.54
N ALA A 266 -23.71 6.96 -1.72
CA ALA A 266 -22.81 6.67 -0.61
C ALA A 266 -21.37 7.08 -0.84
N ALA A 267 -20.64 7.64 0.14
CA ALA A 267 -19.25 8.08 0.17
C ALA A 267 -18.43 7.40 1.22
N TYR A 268 -17.15 7.26 0.88
CA TYR A 268 -16.19 6.74 1.85
C TYR A 268 -15.15 7.77 2.16
N THR A 269 -14.81 7.91 3.42
CA THR A 269 -13.75 8.79 3.93
C THR A 269 -12.89 8.05 4.91
N GLY A 270 -11.61 8.39 4.95
CA GLY A 270 -10.65 7.70 5.84
C GLY A 270 -10.46 6.23 5.49
N ASN A 271 -10.85 5.80 4.33
CA ASN A 271 -10.96 4.41 3.90
C ASN A 271 -9.75 3.85 3.19
N VAL A 272 -8.57 4.37 3.51
CA VAL A 272 -7.27 3.91 2.96
C VAL A 272 -6.46 3.20 4.02
N ASN A 273 -6.21 3.85 5.13
CA ASN A 273 -5.28 3.39 6.14
C ASN A 273 -5.98 2.65 7.30
N VAL A 274 -5.26 1.83 7.99
CA VAL A 274 -5.68 1.14 9.19
C VAL A 274 -6.22 2.09 10.24
N GLY A 275 -7.34 1.76 10.82
CA GLY A 275 -8.01 2.54 11.84
C GLY A 275 -9.48 2.22 12.00
N ASN A 276 -10.13 2.82 12.97
CA ASN A 276 -11.54 2.65 13.30
C ASN A 276 -12.40 3.89 12.91
N ALA A 277 -11.83 4.83 12.21
CA ALA A 277 -12.47 6.08 11.83
C ALA A 277 -12.86 6.15 10.36
N ALA A 278 -12.67 5.07 9.62
CA ALA A 278 -13.17 4.95 8.28
C ALA A 278 -14.69 4.99 8.29
N MET A 279 -15.29 5.72 7.41
CA MET A 279 -16.73 5.86 7.39
C MET A 279 -17.35 5.86 5.98
N VAL A 280 -18.53 5.40 5.89
CA VAL A 280 -19.41 5.58 4.74
C VAL A 280 -20.47 6.63 5.09
N THR A 281 -20.53 7.68 4.39
CA THR A 281 -21.60 8.69 4.47
C THR A 281 -22.63 8.41 3.35
N VAL A 282 -23.82 8.19 3.72
CA VAL A 282 -24.94 8.05 2.79
C VAL A 282 -25.71 9.38 2.73
N THR A 283 -26.02 9.84 1.58
CA THR A 283 -26.80 11.07 1.35
C THR A 283 -28.05 10.76 0.56
N GLY A 284 -29.18 11.08 1.12
CA GLY A 284 -30.49 10.87 0.53
C GLY A 284 -30.63 11.52 -0.83
N THR A 285 -31.32 10.87 -1.72
CA THR A 285 -31.52 11.27 -3.10
C THR A 285 -32.94 10.92 -3.54
N GLY A 286 -33.46 11.55 -4.57
CA GLY A 286 -34.78 11.30 -5.05
C GLY A 286 -35.86 11.66 -4.00
N ASN A 287 -36.45 10.63 -3.45
CA ASN A 287 -37.46 10.75 -2.43
C ASN A 287 -36.95 10.87 -1.00
N TYR A 288 -35.64 10.93 -0.84
CA TYR A 288 -34.96 11.02 0.45
C TYR A 288 -34.00 12.18 0.51
N LYS A 289 -33.82 12.78 1.66
CA LYS A 289 -32.91 13.91 1.95
C LYS A 289 -32.12 13.66 3.21
N GLY A 290 -31.20 14.56 3.50
CA GLY A 290 -30.31 14.43 4.67
C GLY A 290 -29.20 13.43 4.47
N SER A 291 -28.48 13.08 5.51
CA SER A 291 -27.38 12.14 5.46
C SER A 291 -27.19 11.37 6.76
N ALA A 292 -26.72 10.17 6.66
CA ALA A 292 -26.32 9.33 7.80
C ALA A 292 -24.93 8.73 7.60
N VAL A 293 -24.29 8.30 8.67
CA VAL A 293 -22.92 7.82 8.68
C VAL A 293 -22.82 6.45 9.32
N GLY A 294 -22.08 5.59 8.74
CA GLY A 294 -21.63 4.32 9.33
C GLY A 294 -20.15 4.22 9.41
N TYR A 295 -19.60 3.82 10.56
CA TYR A 295 -18.16 3.66 10.78
C TYR A 295 -17.75 2.21 10.62
N PHE A 296 -16.56 1.96 10.13
CA PHE A 296 -15.95 0.65 10.02
C PHE A 296 -14.47 0.66 10.30
N ALA A 297 -13.97 -0.47 10.72
CA ALA A 297 -12.55 -0.64 10.94
C ALA A 297 -11.85 -1.16 9.69
N ILE A 298 -10.70 -0.61 9.42
CA ILE A 298 -9.71 -1.19 8.54
C ILE A 298 -8.63 -1.82 9.40
N THR A 299 -8.55 -3.13 9.42
CA THR A 299 -7.55 -3.87 10.19
C THR A 299 -6.26 -3.99 9.41
N ALA A 300 -5.17 -4.12 10.13
CA ALA A 300 -3.85 -4.26 9.54
C ALA A 300 -3.74 -5.55 8.74
N LYS A 301 -2.96 -5.50 7.70
CA LYS A 301 -2.62 -6.67 6.89
C LYS A 301 -1.47 -7.44 7.47
N SER A 302 -1.61 -8.74 7.63
CA SER A 302 -0.61 -9.61 8.20
C SER A 302 0.62 -9.75 7.28
N LEU A 303 1.81 -9.70 7.84
CA LEU A 303 3.10 -10.03 7.20
C LEU A 303 3.44 -11.52 7.28
N ALA A 304 2.58 -12.39 7.80
CA ALA A 304 2.86 -13.82 7.97
C ALA A 304 3.22 -14.51 6.65
N ASP A 305 2.64 -14.12 5.58
CA ASP A 305 2.83 -14.66 4.23
C ASP A 305 3.63 -13.73 3.33
N ALA A 306 4.34 -12.76 3.92
CA ALA A 306 5.20 -11.85 3.17
C ALA A 306 6.38 -12.55 2.52
N ASP A 307 6.67 -12.27 1.27
CA ASP A 307 7.88 -12.72 0.61
C ASP A 307 9.03 -11.78 1.01
N ILE A 308 9.99 -12.34 1.69
CA ILE A 308 11.17 -11.61 2.19
C ILE A 308 12.40 -12.04 1.43
N THR A 309 13.04 -11.12 0.78
CA THR A 309 14.30 -11.30 0.10
C THR A 309 15.41 -10.58 0.85
N VAL A 310 16.46 -11.28 1.17
CA VAL A 310 17.69 -10.78 1.79
C VAL A 310 18.88 -11.48 1.17
N ALA A 311 19.89 -10.73 0.81
CA ALA A 311 21.11 -11.28 0.23
C ALA A 311 22.04 -11.85 1.30
N ASP A 312 22.79 -12.89 0.96
CA ASP A 312 23.89 -13.34 1.78
C ASP A 312 24.98 -12.28 1.87
N ALA A 313 25.72 -12.31 2.93
CA ALA A 313 26.78 -11.34 3.21
C ALA A 313 28.12 -12.02 3.43
N VAL A 314 29.19 -11.27 3.49
CA VAL A 314 30.52 -11.72 3.85
C VAL A 314 30.88 -11.15 5.20
N TYR A 315 31.55 -11.92 6.04
CA TYR A 315 32.04 -11.48 7.33
C TYR A 315 32.89 -10.21 7.26
N THR A 316 32.59 -9.25 8.10
CA THR A 316 33.25 -7.92 8.12
C THR A 316 33.91 -7.59 9.45
N GLY A 317 33.74 -8.42 10.47
CA GLY A 317 34.16 -8.15 11.85
C GLY A 317 33.18 -7.23 12.61
N ARG A 318 32.08 -6.86 11.99
CA ARG A 318 31.02 -6.00 12.56
C ARG A 318 29.63 -6.55 12.16
N PRO A 319 28.57 -6.15 12.84
CA PRO A 319 27.24 -6.56 12.42
C PRO A 319 26.96 -6.22 10.96
N VAL A 320 26.56 -7.18 10.16
CA VAL A 320 26.15 -7.01 8.77
C VAL A 320 24.64 -6.85 8.70
N THR A 321 24.16 -5.89 7.94
CA THR A 321 22.76 -5.58 7.76
C THR A 321 22.44 -5.46 6.26
N PRO A 322 22.40 -6.59 5.56
CA PRO A 322 22.06 -6.60 4.14
C PRO A 322 20.68 -6.01 3.90
N ALA A 323 20.47 -5.34 2.80
CA ALA A 323 19.18 -4.78 2.42
C ALA A 323 18.08 -5.85 2.35
N VAL A 324 16.93 -5.56 2.86
CA VAL A 324 15.77 -6.44 2.89
C VAL A 324 14.70 -5.88 1.94
N THR A 325 14.18 -6.71 1.10
CA THR A 325 12.98 -6.40 0.31
C THR A 325 11.83 -7.24 0.82
N VAL A 326 10.75 -6.61 1.16
CA VAL A 326 9.54 -7.26 1.65
C VAL A 326 8.42 -7.01 0.63
N THR A 327 7.77 -8.04 0.18
CA THR A 327 6.70 -8.00 -0.80
C THR A 327 5.44 -8.69 -0.24
N VAL A 328 4.31 -8.05 -0.36
CA VAL A 328 3.02 -8.61 0.04
C VAL A 328 2.02 -8.41 -1.13
N ASP A 329 1.44 -9.49 -1.61
CA ASP A 329 0.55 -9.52 -2.77
C ASP A 329 1.15 -8.87 -4.06
N GLY A 330 2.47 -8.92 -4.19
CA GLY A 330 3.20 -8.35 -5.33
C GLY A 330 3.59 -6.88 -5.16
N GLU A 331 3.21 -6.24 -4.08
CA GLU A 331 3.58 -4.86 -3.76
C GLU A 331 4.79 -4.82 -2.84
N ILE A 332 5.79 -4.04 -3.20
CA ILE A 332 7.01 -3.84 -2.41
C ILE A 332 6.71 -2.84 -1.30
N LEU A 333 6.98 -3.24 -0.08
CA LEU A 333 6.79 -2.43 1.12
C LEU A 333 7.96 -1.51 1.43
N ASN A 334 7.73 -0.44 2.13
CA ASN A 334 8.72 0.57 2.50
C ASN A 334 9.17 0.35 3.96
N GLU A 335 10.47 0.18 4.14
CA GLU A 335 11.08 0.14 5.47
C GLU A 335 10.82 1.45 6.22
N ASP A 336 10.71 1.39 7.54
CA ASP A 336 10.37 2.47 8.47
C ASP A 336 8.93 3.08 8.33
N ILE A 337 8.20 2.71 7.31
CA ILE A 337 6.80 3.08 7.11
C ILE A 337 5.86 1.89 7.32
N ASP A 338 6.08 0.83 6.56
CA ASP A 338 5.24 -0.37 6.54
C ASP A 338 5.78 -1.48 7.42
N TYR A 339 7.07 -1.49 7.66
CA TYR A 339 7.75 -2.44 8.53
C TYR A 339 9.05 -1.93 9.11
N THR A 340 9.53 -2.58 10.12
CA THR A 340 10.87 -2.40 10.68
C THR A 340 11.63 -3.71 10.65
N VAL A 341 12.96 -3.64 10.60
CA VAL A 341 13.83 -4.81 10.61
C VAL A 341 14.70 -4.90 11.83
N THR A 342 14.97 -6.09 12.27
CA THR A 342 15.98 -6.38 13.29
C THR A 342 16.77 -7.61 12.88
N TYR A 343 18.06 -7.59 13.16
CA TYR A 343 18.97 -8.66 12.81
C TYR A 343 19.44 -9.44 14.04
N SER A 344 19.62 -10.72 13.89
CA SER A 344 20.16 -11.61 14.92
C SER A 344 21.22 -12.51 14.35
N ASN A 345 22.23 -12.86 15.17
CA ASN A 345 23.40 -13.68 14.75
C ASN A 345 24.10 -13.11 13.51
N ASN A 346 24.09 -11.83 13.34
CA ASN A 346 24.56 -11.13 12.14
C ASN A 346 25.99 -10.56 12.22
N ILE A 347 26.82 -11.16 13.10
CA ILE A 347 28.23 -10.77 13.24
C ILE A 347 29.15 -11.82 12.65
N ASP A 348 29.05 -13.06 13.11
CA ASP A 348 29.94 -14.13 12.77
C ASP A 348 29.53 -14.90 11.51
N ALA A 349 30.46 -15.52 10.83
CA ALA A 349 30.17 -16.40 9.73
C ALA A 349 29.24 -17.53 10.12
N THR A 350 28.25 -17.77 9.31
CA THR A 350 27.19 -18.70 9.63
C THR A 350 27.60 -20.17 9.42
N THR A 351 26.93 -21.07 10.05
CA THR A 351 27.13 -22.50 9.94
C THR A 351 25.80 -23.18 9.54
N ALA A 352 25.81 -24.44 9.23
CA ALA A 352 24.59 -25.23 9.01
C ALA A 352 23.61 -25.22 10.17
N LYS A 353 24.11 -25.01 11.40
CA LYS A 353 23.31 -25.01 12.64
C LYS A 353 22.94 -23.62 13.13
N VAL A 354 23.75 -22.62 12.82
CA VAL A 354 23.53 -21.24 13.24
C VAL A 354 23.49 -20.33 12.02
N LYS A 355 22.36 -19.85 11.70
CA LYS A 355 22.13 -18.90 10.59
C LYS A 355 21.95 -17.48 11.14
N ALA A 356 22.35 -16.53 10.40
CA ALA A 356 21.92 -15.16 10.61
C ALA A 356 20.44 -15.02 10.21
N SER A 357 19.73 -14.13 10.84
CA SER A 357 18.34 -13.92 10.54
C SER A 357 17.96 -12.42 10.59
N VAL A 358 17.05 -12.06 9.76
CA VAL A 358 16.32 -10.80 9.82
C VAL A 358 14.88 -11.07 10.25
N THR A 359 14.40 -10.35 11.21
CA THR A 359 12.99 -10.31 11.62
C THR A 359 12.35 -9.02 11.09
N VAL A 360 11.39 -9.16 10.27
CA VAL A 360 10.54 -8.09 9.74
C VAL A 360 9.30 -7.98 10.64
N LYS A 361 9.03 -6.83 11.17
CA LYS A 361 7.86 -6.55 12.00
C LYS A 361 6.99 -5.47 11.36
N GLY A 362 5.77 -5.77 11.09
CA GLY A 362 4.78 -4.85 10.52
C GLY A 362 4.53 -3.62 11.38
N THR A 363 4.35 -2.48 10.76
CA THR A 363 3.99 -1.19 11.36
C THR A 363 2.93 -0.49 10.51
N GLY A 364 2.24 0.48 11.06
CA GLY A 364 1.24 1.26 10.34
C GLY A 364 0.09 0.42 9.79
N ASN A 365 0.06 0.20 8.51
CA ASN A 365 -0.96 -0.59 7.83
C ASN A 365 -0.72 -2.08 7.81
N TYR A 366 0.38 -2.53 8.38
CA TYR A 366 0.77 -3.93 8.46
C TYR A 366 1.00 -4.39 9.89
N GLU A 367 0.78 -5.65 10.17
CA GLU A 367 0.97 -6.27 11.48
C GLU A 367 1.63 -7.63 11.40
N GLY A 368 1.99 -8.16 12.54
CA GLY A 368 2.66 -9.45 12.62
C GLY A 368 4.15 -9.38 12.40
N MET A 369 4.79 -10.52 12.36
CA MET A 369 6.22 -10.68 12.18
C MET A 369 6.51 -11.84 11.25
N ALA A 370 7.53 -11.68 10.44
CA ALA A 370 8.09 -12.73 9.63
C ALA A 370 9.60 -12.78 9.74
N VAL A 371 10.22 -13.95 9.63
CA VAL A 371 11.64 -14.16 9.79
C VAL A 371 12.24 -14.79 8.56
N LYS A 372 13.33 -14.25 8.10
CA LYS A 372 14.13 -14.83 7.02
C LYS A 372 15.56 -15.04 7.45
N THR A 373 16.12 -16.17 7.11
CA THR A 373 17.52 -16.45 7.36
C THR A 373 18.38 -16.12 6.14
N PHE A 374 19.60 -15.77 6.37
CA PHE A 374 20.64 -15.55 5.37
C PHE A 374 21.99 -16.06 5.82
N ASP A 375 22.91 -16.24 4.92
CA ASP A 375 24.24 -16.67 5.25
C ASP A 375 25.23 -15.52 5.35
N ILE A 376 26.11 -15.63 6.30
CA ILE A 376 27.32 -14.82 6.39
C ILE A 376 28.50 -15.72 6.04
N MET A 377 29.01 -15.55 4.86
CA MET A 377 30.12 -16.34 4.36
C MET A 377 31.43 -15.91 5.02
N PRO A 378 32.30 -16.86 5.39
CA PRO A 378 33.62 -16.53 5.91
C PRO A 378 34.39 -15.66 4.91
N LYS A 379 35.15 -14.72 5.43
CA LYS A 379 35.99 -13.83 4.64
C LYS A 379 37.25 -14.53 4.18
N SER A 380 37.59 -14.50 2.89
CA SER A 380 38.81 -15.08 2.36
C SER A 380 40.05 -14.37 2.88
N ILE A 381 41.05 -15.14 3.26
CA ILE A 381 42.41 -14.67 3.66
C ILE A 381 43.44 -14.79 2.54
N GLU A 382 43.06 -15.10 1.32
CA GLU A 382 44.01 -15.25 0.19
C GLU A 382 44.79 -13.95 -0.08
N ASN A 383 44.28 -12.84 0.27
CA ASN A 383 44.93 -11.52 0.20
C ASN A 383 45.52 -11.07 1.54
N ALA A 384 45.57 -11.94 2.52
CA ALA A 384 46.22 -11.60 3.79
C ALA A 384 47.73 -11.54 3.63
N VAL A 385 48.35 -10.68 4.37
CA VAL A 385 49.78 -10.51 4.41
C VAL A 385 50.34 -11.19 5.62
N ILE A 386 51.20 -12.20 5.39
CA ILE A 386 52.04 -12.76 6.43
C ILE A 386 53.20 -11.81 6.63
N GLY A 387 53.41 -11.35 7.85
CA GLY A 387 54.55 -10.51 8.20
C GLY A 387 55.86 -11.19 7.94
N ALA A 388 56.90 -10.43 7.75
CA ALA A 388 58.25 -10.97 7.51
C ALA A 388 58.63 -11.94 8.61
N ILE A 389 59.05 -13.11 8.24
CA ILE A 389 59.54 -14.14 9.14
C ILE A 389 61.05 -14.02 9.21
N GLU A 390 61.56 -13.79 10.40
CA GLU A 390 63.01 -13.72 10.61
C GLU A 390 63.64 -15.04 10.23
N LYS A 391 64.85 -14.97 9.72
CA LYS A 391 65.65 -16.15 9.40
C LYS A 391 65.80 -17.01 10.62
N GLN A 392 65.57 -18.25 10.48
CA GLN A 392 65.72 -19.26 11.53
C GLN A 392 67.03 -20.01 11.39
N LYS A 393 67.58 -20.53 12.46
CA LYS A 393 68.75 -21.39 12.38
C LYS A 393 68.34 -22.85 12.41
N TYR A 394 69.04 -23.69 11.68
CA TYR A 394 68.85 -25.14 11.74
C TYR A 394 69.01 -25.71 13.15
N THR A 395 68.03 -26.47 13.58
CA THR A 395 67.98 -27.04 14.94
C THR A 395 68.01 -28.60 14.95
N GLY A 396 67.79 -29.19 13.80
CA GLY A 396 67.66 -30.66 13.66
C GLY A 396 66.21 -31.12 14.00
N SER A 397 65.27 -30.21 14.24
CA SER A 397 63.91 -30.51 14.53
C SER A 397 62.97 -29.50 13.74
N GLU A 398 61.70 -29.77 13.66
CA GLU A 398 60.79 -28.87 13.04
C GLU A 398 60.82 -27.42 13.61
N ILE A 399 60.98 -26.49 12.77
CA ILE A 399 61.08 -25.08 13.08
C ILE A 399 59.73 -24.43 12.76
N ARG A 400 59.07 -23.88 13.76
CA ARG A 400 57.71 -23.31 13.68
C ARG A 400 57.72 -21.88 14.20
N PRO A 401 58.20 -20.94 13.41
CA PRO A 401 58.24 -19.55 13.81
C PRO A 401 56.81 -18.97 13.96
N ASP A 402 56.61 -18.10 14.92
CA ASP A 402 55.37 -17.36 15.05
C ASP A 402 55.14 -16.44 13.84
N VAL A 403 53.95 -16.44 13.31
CA VAL A 403 53.60 -15.62 12.15
C VAL A 403 52.56 -14.57 12.55
N ARG A 404 52.73 -13.38 12.12
CA ARG A 404 51.77 -12.32 12.24
C ARG A 404 51.01 -12.15 10.91
N VAL A 405 49.72 -12.39 10.93
CA VAL A 405 48.86 -12.32 9.75
C VAL A 405 48.01 -11.05 9.80
N THR A 406 47.96 -10.32 8.75
CA THR A 406 47.21 -9.07 8.63
C THR A 406 46.31 -9.10 7.38
N LEU A 407 45.03 -8.84 7.51
CA LEU A 407 44.05 -8.73 6.44
C LEU A 407 43.36 -7.36 6.53
N ASP A 408 43.42 -6.57 5.49
CA ASP A 408 42.80 -5.24 5.44
C ASP A 408 43.11 -4.33 6.67
N LYS A 409 44.39 -4.36 7.09
CA LYS A 409 44.91 -3.66 8.28
C LYS A 409 44.49 -4.27 9.63
N THR A 410 43.69 -5.31 9.63
CA THR A 410 43.31 -6.04 10.85
C THR A 410 44.26 -7.17 11.10
N VAL A 411 44.83 -7.25 12.30
CA VAL A 411 45.66 -8.35 12.72
C VAL A 411 44.75 -9.51 13.12
N LEU A 412 44.95 -10.64 12.47
CA LEU A 412 44.22 -11.86 12.77
C LEU A 412 44.86 -12.63 13.95
N VAL A 413 44.07 -13.36 14.67
CA VAL A 413 44.44 -14.06 15.90
C VAL A 413 44.62 -15.55 15.61
N ALA A 414 45.84 -16.03 15.84
CA ALA A 414 46.17 -17.44 15.68
C ALA A 414 45.32 -18.35 16.58
N GLY A 415 44.85 -19.46 16.06
CA GLY A 415 43.98 -20.42 16.74
C GLY A 415 42.50 -20.02 16.77
N ALA A 416 42.18 -18.74 16.70
CA ALA A 416 40.81 -18.25 16.55
C ALA A 416 40.42 -17.99 15.08
N ASP A 417 41.18 -17.17 14.38
CA ASP A 417 40.92 -16.74 13.01
C ASP A 417 41.58 -17.60 11.95
N TYR A 418 42.69 -18.25 12.31
CA TYR A 418 43.46 -19.11 11.42
C TYR A 418 44.20 -20.22 12.12
N THR A 419 44.61 -21.22 11.40
CA THR A 419 45.54 -22.26 11.79
C THR A 419 46.80 -22.17 10.94
N VAL A 420 47.91 -22.66 11.46
CA VAL A 420 49.21 -22.64 10.79
C VAL A 420 49.74 -24.05 10.61
N THR A 421 50.25 -24.36 9.46
CA THR A 421 50.99 -25.57 9.18
C THR A 421 52.32 -25.23 8.52
N TYR A 422 53.31 -26.11 8.66
CA TYR A 422 54.63 -25.91 8.13
C TYR A 422 55.03 -27.11 7.30
N GLU A 423 55.74 -26.83 6.22
CA GLU A 423 56.29 -27.85 5.34
C GLU A 423 57.75 -27.51 5.04
N ASN A 424 58.56 -28.51 4.82
CA ASN A 424 60.04 -28.40 4.57
C ASN A 424 60.78 -27.61 5.65
N ASN A 425 60.26 -27.61 6.87
CA ASN A 425 60.68 -26.76 7.99
C ASN A 425 61.72 -27.42 8.95
N ILE A 426 62.40 -28.42 8.48
CA ILE A 426 63.51 -29.10 9.23
C ILE A 426 64.85 -28.72 8.65
N GLU A 427 65.02 -28.86 7.37
CA GLU A 427 66.30 -28.73 6.72
C GLU A 427 66.66 -27.28 6.37
N ALA A 428 67.95 -26.97 6.42
CA ALA A 428 68.43 -25.66 6.03
C ALA A 428 68.19 -25.38 4.55
N GLY A 429 67.79 -24.16 4.24
CA GLY A 429 67.48 -23.73 2.88
C GLY A 429 66.36 -22.65 2.81
N ASN A 430 65.88 -22.38 1.63
CA ASN A 430 64.86 -21.39 1.34
C ASN A 430 63.48 -22.01 0.98
N ALA A 431 63.35 -23.32 1.20
CA ALA A 431 62.18 -24.09 0.81
C ALA A 431 61.13 -24.29 1.92
N ALA A 432 61.44 -23.80 3.12
CA ALA A 432 60.51 -23.87 4.23
C ALA A 432 59.29 -22.99 3.99
N VAL A 433 58.11 -23.56 4.08
CA VAL A 433 56.84 -22.90 3.81
C VAL A 433 55.96 -22.91 5.05
N VAL A 434 55.40 -21.81 5.35
CA VAL A 434 54.28 -21.66 6.29
C VAL A 434 52.98 -21.50 5.53
N THR A 435 52.03 -22.29 5.80
CA THR A 435 50.65 -22.17 5.29
C THR A 435 49.69 -21.72 6.40
N VAL A 436 49.09 -20.60 6.20
CA VAL A 436 48.06 -20.03 7.08
C VAL A 436 46.69 -20.37 6.47
N THR A 437 45.86 -21.06 7.16
CA THR A 437 44.52 -21.48 6.71
C THR A 437 43.46 -20.83 7.57
N GLY A 438 42.54 -20.12 6.97
CA GLY A 438 41.43 -19.46 7.62
C GLY A 438 40.55 -20.42 8.41
N LYS A 439 40.02 -19.97 9.54
CA LYS A 439 39.18 -20.72 10.45
C LYS A 439 38.02 -19.86 10.99
N GLY A 440 36.89 -20.47 11.23
CA GLY A 440 35.72 -19.78 11.80
C GLY A 440 35.18 -18.70 10.86
N ASN A 441 35.40 -17.46 11.17
CA ASN A 441 34.96 -16.30 10.37
C ASN A 441 35.83 -16.07 9.11
N TYR A 442 36.86 -16.86 8.91
CA TYR A 442 37.76 -16.75 7.78
C TYR A 442 37.91 -18.06 7.01
N THR A 443 38.20 -17.96 5.74
CA THR A 443 38.37 -19.09 4.84
C THR A 443 39.51 -18.86 3.84
N GLY A 444 39.91 -19.87 3.13
CA GLY A 444 41.02 -19.83 2.17
C GLY A 444 42.36 -19.99 2.85
N SER A 445 43.44 -19.84 2.14
CA SER A 445 44.78 -19.95 2.66
C SER A 445 45.76 -19.01 1.97
N VAL A 446 46.81 -18.66 2.67
CA VAL A 446 47.93 -17.89 2.17
C VAL A 446 49.22 -18.50 2.64
N GLN A 447 50.30 -18.44 1.87
CA GLN A 447 51.58 -19.03 2.14
C GLN A 447 52.68 -17.99 2.15
N ALA A 448 53.71 -18.29 2.90
CA ALA A 448 54.97 -17.57 2.85
C ALA A 448 56.12 -18.53 3.01
N GLU A 449 57.22 -18.22 2.35
CA GLU A 449 58.45 -18.95 2.51
C GLU A 449 59.30 -18.30 3.59
N PHE A 450 60.10 -19.09 4.25
CA PHE A 450 61.11 -18.60 5.19
C PHE A 450 62.42 -19.40 5.08
N VAL A 451 63.45 -18.78 5.53
CA VAL A 451 64.80 -19.28 5.41
C VAL A 451 65.25 -19.99 6.68
N ILE A 452 65.69 -21.17 6.54
CA ILE A 452 66.44 -21.86 7.59
C ILE A 452 67.95 -21.82 7.23
N GLU A 453 68.64 -21.00 7.95
CA GLU A 453 70.08 -20.82 7.74
C GLU A 453 70.85 -22.03 8.25
N ASN A 454 71.86 -22.41 7.49
CA ASN A 454 72.82 -23.41 7.92
C ASN A 454 73.48 -23.02 9.24
N VAL A 455 73.80 -23.97 10.03
CA VAL A 455 74.72 -23.79 11.20
C VAL A 455 76.13 -23.82 10.77
N THR A 456 76.93 -22.81 11.11
CA THR A 456 78.39 -22.86 10.86
C THR A 456 79.04 -23.88 11.77
N ILE A 457 79.99 -24.66 11.22
CA ILE A 457 80.85 -25.65 11.96
C ILE A 457 82.14 -25.06 12.43
N GLU A 458 82.39 -23.78 12.28
CA GLU A 458 83.65 -23.12 12.70
C GLU A 458 83.88 -23.28 14.21
N ASP A 459 82.88 -23.41 15.00
CA ASP A 459 82.99 -23.67 16.45
C ASP A 459 82.76 -25.15 16.82
N ALA A 460 82.81 -26.04 15.85
CA ALA A 460 82.69 -27.48 16.13
C ALA A 460 83.90 -28.10 16.79
N GLU A 461 83.67 -29.03 17.63
CA GLU A 461 84.73 -29.79 18.26
C GLU A 461 85.05 -31.00 17.39
N ILE A 462 86.30 -31.17 17.06
CA ILE A 462 86.78 -32.31 16.30
C ILE A 462 87.62 -33.22 17.19
N THR A 463 87.25 -34.46 17.32
CA THR A 463 87.95 -35.51 18.02
C THR A 463 88.28 -36.68 17.08
N GLY A 464 89.01 -37.68 17.52
CA GLY A 464 89.42 -38.83 16.67
C GLY A 464 90.57 -38.56 15.72
N ILE A 465 91.24 -37.43 15.89
CA ILE A 465 92.43 -37.09 15.13
C ILE A 465 93.65 -37.14 16.09
N ASP A 466 94.57 -38.07 15.87
CA ASP A 466 95.78 -38.15 16.63
C ASP A 466 96.70 -36.95 16.41
N GLU A 467 97.25 -36.40 17.44
CA GLU A 467 98.15 -35.22 17.33
C GLU A 467 99.37 -35.50 16.46
N SER A 468 99.83 -36.78 16.37
CA SER A 468 100.91 -37.18 15.52
C SER A 468 100.80 -38.63 15.05
N VAL A 469 101.18 -38.90 13.83
CA VAL A 469 101.15 -40.20 13.20
C VAL A 469 102.52 -40.44 12.52
N VAL A 470 102.94 -41.64 12.51
CA VAL A 470 104.26 -42.00 11.85
C VAL A 470 104.03 -42.11 10.34
N TYR A 471 104.95 -41.59 9.57
CA TYR A 471 104.95 -41.68 8.11
C TYR A 471 104.77 -43.11 7.59
N THR A 472 103.78 -43.30 6.71
CA THR A 472 103.39 -44.61 6.16
C THR A 472 103.74 -44.81 4.70
N GLY A 473 104.16 -43.79 4.01
CA GLY A 473 104.34 -43.77 2.56
C GLY A 473 103.09 -43.65 1.73
N ARG A 474 101.96 -43.48 2.38
CA ARG A 474 100.65 -43.29 1.76
C ARG A 474 99.92 -42.12 2.42
N GLU A 475 98.81 -41.69 1.84
CA GLU A 475 97.89 -40.74 2.50
C GLU A 475 97.51 -41.26 3.88
N ILE A 476 97.52 -40.37 4.84
CA ILE A 476 97.08 -40.61 6.20
C ILE A 476 95.68 -40.05 6.34
N THR A 477 94.79 -40.93 6.67
CA THR A 477 93.39 -40.61 6.93
C THR A 477 93.00 -41.16 8.32
N PHE A 478 91.94 -40.59 8.87
CA PHE A 478 91.41 -41.01 10.16
C PHE A 478 89.97 -41.48 9.96
N ASP A 479 89.61 -42.67 10.38
CA ASP A 479 88.31 -43.29 10.23
C ASP A 479 87.38 -42.98 11.41
N ASP A 480 87.86 -42.56 12.53
CA ASP A 480 87.12 -42.28 13.76
C ASP A 480 86.96 -40.80 14.04
N ILE A 481 86.93 -40.00 13.00
CA ILE A 481 86.63 -38.54 13.17
C ILE A 481 85.25 -38.33 13.68
N LEU A 482 85.11 -37.71 14.84
CA LEU A 482 83.85 -37.27 15.39
C LEU A 482 83.80 -35.74 15.46
N VAL A 483 82.91 -35.19 14.74
CA VAL A 483 82.61 -33.75 14.72
C VAL A 483 81.37 -33.50 15.56
N THR A 484 81.45 -32.64 16.53
CA THR A 484 80.35 -32.27 17.40
C THR A 484 80.16 -30.76 17.43
N ILE A 485 78.91 -30.32 17.37
CA ILE A 485 78.57 -28.92 17.53
C ILE A 485 77.36 -28.75 18.53
N ALA A 486 77.57 -27.93 19.51
CA ALA A 486 76.58 -27.73 20.60
C ALA A 486 76.14 -29.07 21.25
N GLY A 487 77.03 -30.06 21.35
CA GLY A 487 76.76 -31.38 21.92
C GLY A 487 76.05 -32.37 20.97
N ARG A 488 75.77 -32.00 19.76
CA ARG A 488 75.26 -32.90 18.72
C ARG A 488 76.34 -33.44 17.84
N ALA A 489 76.43 -34.74 17.71
CA ALA A 489 77.31 -35.39 16.78
C ALA A 489 76.80 -35.23 15.36
N LEU A 490 77.64 -34.87 14.44
CA LEU A 490 77.39 -34.76 13.02
C LEU A 490 77.72 -36.06 12.27
N SER A 491 76.96 -36.32 11.22
CA SER A 491 77.15 -37.49 10.36
C SER A 491 78.13 -37.17 9.22
N ASP A 492 79.10 -38.01 9.02
CA ASP A 492 80.03 -37.91 7.89
C ASP A 492 79.24 -38.13 6.58
N ASP A 493 79.67 -37.50 5.53
CA ASP A 493 79.07 -37.50 4.20
C ASP A 493 77.61 -36.91 4.13
N GLU A 494 76.87 -36.78 5.22
CA GLU A 494 75.60 -36.12 5.29
C GLU A 494 75.72 -34.65 5.74
N ASP A 495 76.32 -34.40 6.86
CA ASP A 495 76.48 -33.10 7.52
C ASP A 495 77.79 -32.40 7.22
N TYR A 496 78.82 -33.14 6.87
CA TYR A 496 80.16 -32.61 6.51
C TYR A 496 80.92 -33.51 5.55
N THR A 497 81.97 -33.02 5.01
CA THR A 497 82.93 -33.76 4.24
C THR A 497 84.29 -33.57 4.82
N VAL A 498 85.15 -34.64 4.77
CA VAL A 498 86.49 -34.60 5.23
C VAL A 498 87.47 -34.55 4.07
N THR A 499 88.36 -33.65 4.11
CA THR A 499 89.49 -33.57 3.16
C THR A 499 90.76 -33.39 3.90
N TYR A 500 91.86 -33.76 3.25
CA TYR A 500 93.14 -33.70 3.85
C TYR A 500 94.10 -32.85 3.04
N ARG A 501 95.01 -32.16 3.73
CA ARG A 501 96.06 -31.40 3.09
C ARG A 501 97.41 -31.78 3.73
N ASN A 502 98.48 -31.93 2.91
CA ASN A 502 99.83 -32.29 3.34
C ASN A 502 99.89 -33.61 4.12
N ASN A 503 98.99 -34.51 3.95
CA ASN A 503 98.83 -35.74 4.75
C ASN A 503 99.62 -36.95 4.25
N ILE A 504 100.67 -36.73 3.40
CA ILE A 504 101.53 -37.82 2.85
C ILE A 504 102.93 -37.80 3.41
N ASN A 505 103.54 -36.64 3.40
CA ASN A 505 104.96 -36.48 3.74
C ASN A 505 105.11 -35.99 5.18
N VAL A 506 106.31 -36.24 5.73
CA VAL A 506 106.68 -35.73 7.05
C VAL A 506 106.49 -34.22 7.14
N THR A 507 105.69 -33.80 8.07
CA THR A 507 105.37 -32.41 8.28
C THR A 507 104.72 -32.22 9.65
N ASP A 508 104.77 -31.02 10.21
CA ASP A 508 104.06 -30.57 11.38
C ASP A 508 102.78 -29.80 11.00
N LYS A 509 102.45 -29.80 9.72
CA LYS A 509 101.33 -29.03 9.11
C LYS A 509 100.47 -29.91 8.24
N ALA A 510 100.35 -31.20 8.51
CA ALA A 510 99.30 -31.99 7.93
C ALA A 510 97.97 -31.55 8.53
N GLU A 511 96.95 -31.51 7.74
CA GLU A 511 95.66 -30.86 8.11
C GLU A 511 94.50 -31.75 7.70
N VAL A 512 93.58 -31.97 8.63
CA VAL A 512 92.26 -32.48 8.37
C VAL A 512 91.35 -31.27 8.24
N ILE A 513 90.66 -31.15 7.16
CA ILE A 513 89.75 -30.08 6.88
C ILE A 513 88.31 -30.66 6.85
N ILE A 514 87.48 -30.19 7.70
CA ILE A 514 86.05 -30.50 7.78
C ILE A 514 85.24 -29.35 7.13
N THR A 515 84.55 -29.65 6.08
CA THR A 515 83.68 -28.67 5.38
C THR A 515 82.21 -29.03 5.58
N GLY A 516 81.39 -28.12 6.15
CA GLY A 516 80.02 -28.33 6.37
C GLY A 516 79.23 -28.55 5.08
N LYS A 517 78.23 -29.39 5.10
CA LYS A 517 77.40 -29.80 3.99
C LYS A 517 75.93 -29.87 4.41
N GLY A 518 75.00 -29.67 3.48
CA GLY A 518 73.56 -29.73 3.77
C GLY A 518 73.10 -28.66 4.79
N ASN A 519 72.79 -29.06 5.97
CA ASN A 519 72.38 -28.19 7.07
C ASN A 519 73.46 -27.42 7.77
N TYR A 520 74.72 -27.74 7.42
CA TYR A 520 75.88 -27.11 7.99
C TYR A 520 76.71 -26.40 6.95
N SER A 521 77.38 -25.37 7.35
CA SER A 521 78.25 -24.57 6.48
C SER A 521 79.56 -24.19 7.16
N GLY A 522 80.44 -23.63 6.39
CA GLY A 522 81.72 -23.17 6.88
C GLY A 522 82.75 -24.30 6.87
N GLU A 523 83.93 -24.05 7.37
CA GLU A 523 85.09 -24.95 7.38
C GLU A 523 85.81 -24.83 8.69
N ILE A 524 86.21 -25.95 9.25
CA ILE A 524 87.13 -26.01 10.40
C ILE A 524 88.23 -27.02 10.14
N SER A 525 89.41 -26.77 10.58
CA SER A 525 90.50 -27.66 10.37
C SER A 525 91.28 -28.01 11.65
N LYS A 526 91.89 -29.12 11.66
CA LYS A 526 92.77 -29.56 12.73
C LYS A 526 94.08 -30.05 12.18
N ILE A 527 95.18 -29.53 12.72
CA ILE A 527 96.51 -29.86 12.32
C ILE A 527 96.96 -31.10 13.08
N PHE A 528 97.72 -31.97 12.42
CA PHE A 528 98.39 -33.09 13.00
C PHE A 528 99.82 -33.22 12.43
N ALA A 529 100.73 -33.86 13.16
CA ALA A 529 102.06 -34.03 12.71
C ALA A 529 102.27 -35.42 12.06
N ILE A 530 102.99 -35.45 10.97
CA ILE A 530 103.49 -36.69 10.41
C ILE A 530 104.97 -36.78 10.74
N THR A 531 105.29 -37.63 11.64
CA THR A 531 106.71 -37.88 12.14
C THR A 531 107.43 -38.82 11.24
N ALA A 532 108.73 -38.63 11.16
CA ALA A 532 109.57 -39.51 10.37
C ALA A 532 109.50 -40.94 10.88
N LYS A 533 109.41 -41.85 9.97
CA LYS A 533 109.49 -43.26 10.30
C LYS A 533 110.93 -43.61 10.67
N ASP A 534 111.08 -44.20 11.81
CA ASP A 534 112.42 -44.74 12.24
C ASP A 534 112.81 -45.91 11.34
N ILE A 535 113.81 -45.66 10.47
CA ILE A 535 114.36 -46.67 9.57
C ILE A 535 115.44 -47.57 10.24
N SER A 536 115.76 -47.28 11.50
CA SER A 536 116.69 -48.16 12.21
C SER A 536 116.15 -49.59 12.36
N LYS A 537 114.91 -49.81 12.19
CA LYS A 537 114.17 -51.08 12.23
C LYS A 537 113.78 -51.62 10.85
N CYS A 538 114.23 -50.96 9.79
CA CYS A 538 114.00 -51.46 8.43
C CYS A 538 115.05 -52.43 7.99
N ASP A 539 114.76 -53.54 7.35
CA ASP A 539 115.71 -54.45 6.73
C ASP A 539 116.38 -53.79 5.53
N ALA A 540 117.74 -53.61 5.63
CA ALA A 540 118.49 -53.03 4.54
C ALA A 540 119.08 -54.10 3.72
N GLU A 541 118.66 -54.43 2.54
CA GLU A 541 119.36 -55.30 1.58
C GLU A 541 120.23 -54.47 0.63
N ALA A 542 121.51 -54.75 0.57
CA ALA A 542 122.41 -54.17 -0.41
C ALA A 542 122.13 -54.76 -1.80
N ILE A 543 121.65 -54.09 -2.71
CA ILE A 543 121.46 -54.51 -4.10
C ILE A 543 122.80 -54.43 -4.78
N SER A 544 123.47 -55.58 -4.84
CA SER A 544 124.70 -55.68 -5.56
C SER A 544 124.54 -55.81 -7.07
N GLY A 545 125.05 -54.87 -7.81
CA GLY A 545 125.03 -54.98 -9.25
C GLY A 545 124.49 -53.90 -10.14
N GLN A 546 124.24 -52.71 -9.65
CA GLN A 546 124.00 -51.62 -10.55
C GLN A 546 125.12 -50.57 -10.50
N THR A 547 125.87 -50.52 -11.58
CA THR A 547 126.74 -49.41 -11.89
C THR A 547 125.90 -48.36 -12.70
N GLY A 548 125.38 -47.42 -12.04
CA GLY A 548 124.70 -46.35 -12.65
C GLY A 548 123.94 -45.58 -11.57
N CYS A 549 124.50 -44.50 -11.13
CA CYS A 549 123.93 -43.63 -10.17
C CYS A 549 122.61 -42.95 -10.76
N ASN A 550 121.46 -43.38 -10.30
CA ASN A 550 120.29 -42.52 -10.30
C ASN A 550 119.76 -42.53 -8.89
N ASP A 551 119.65 -41.36 -8.29
CA ASP A 551 119.23 -41.02 -6.92
C ASP A 551 117.81 -41.42 -6.58
N GLN A 552 117.50 -42.68 -6.66
CA GLN A 552 116.18 -43.15 -6.16
C GLN A 552 116.38 -44.50 -5.44
N GLY A 553 117.01 -44.45 -4.28
CA GLY A 553 117.02 -45.59 -3.36
C GLY A 553 115.62 -45.82 -2.77
N TRP A 554 115.04 -46.94 -3.09
CA TRP A 554 113.79 -47.39 -2.49
C TRP A 554 114.05 -48.34 -1.33
N PHE A 555 113.66 -47.94 -0.17
CA PHE A 555 113.68 -48.80 1.02
C PHE A 555 112.23 -49.23 1.33
N LYS A 556 112.01 -50.46 1.63
CA LYS A 556 110.73 -50.97 2.11
C LYS A 556 110.80 -51.06 3.63
N CYS A 557 109.94 -50.38 4.30
CA CYS A 557 109.77 -50.48 5.74
C CYS A 557 108.62 -51.46 6.06
N ALA A 558 108.88 -52.40 7.00
CA ALA A 558 107.87 -53.34 7.49
C ALA A 558 106.77 -52.71 8.29
#